data_c66bb9ee41625644635cc4fcad245616
#
_entry.id   c66bb9ee41625644635cc4fcad245616
#
_cell.length_a   1.000
_cell.length_b   1.000
_cell.length_c   1.000
_cell.angle_alpha   90.00
_cell.angle_beta   90.00
_cell.angle_gamma   90.00
#
_symmetry.space_group_name_H-M   'P 1'
#
loop_
_entity.id
_entity.type
_entity.pdbx_description
1 polymer ?
#
loop_
_entity_poly.entity_id
_entity_poly.type
_entity_poly.pdbx_seq_one_letter_code
_entity_poly.pdbx_strand_id
1 'polypeptide(L)'
;HAQIPTQCLEIERILVDACIDQAACPGATEGQNEMVSFRTGPQVTALTDLVADWPNNSWNGLVQDGTTATLTSILNATITACGLLVEPPGGLIPPGSRVLLVTSTAMCTQANPFTNLTDTIYLIFQAPGNISGHFANHNNGGTISPVPTGASALRTLVLMYLPTNCSDTA
;
A
#
# COMPACT_ATOMS: atom_id res chain seq x y z
N HIS A 1 7.53 -18.95 13.17
CA HIS A 1 7.27 -19.19 11.74
C HIS A 1 6.02 -18.41 11.35
N ALA A 2 6.13 -17.47 10.41
CA ALA A 2 4.96 -16.82 9.83
C ALA A 2 4.22 -17.89 8.98
N GLN A 3 2.93 -18.02 9.20
CA GLN A 3 2.10 -18.92 8.42
C GLN A 3 1.90 -18.32 7.02
N ILE A 4 2.11 -19.11 5.98
CA ILE A 4 1.76 -18.72 4.62
C ILE A 4 0.23 -18.80 4.52
N PRO A 5 -0.45 -17.73 4.04
CA PRO A 5 -1.88 -17.79 3.81
C PRO A 5 -2.28 -18.96 2.92
N THR A 6 -3.35 -19.61 3.25
CA THR A 6 -3.94 -20.68 2.41
C THR A 6 -4.65 -20.11 1.19
N GLN A 7 -4.98 -18.82 1.24
CA GLN A 7 -5.54 -18.03 0.16
C GLN A 7 -4.42 -17.32 -0.64
N CYS A 8 -4.79 -16.67 -1.73
CA CYS A 8 -3.83 -15.97 -2.57
C CYS A 8 -3.23 -14.72 -1.94
N LEU A 9 -3.97 -14.04 -1.08
CA LEU A 9 -3.61 -12.80 -0.41
C LEU A 9 -4.19 -12.79 1.00
N GLU A 10 -3.58 -12.01 1.89
CA GLU A 10 -4.11 -11.70 3.22
C GLU A 10 -3.71 -10.27 3.58
N ILE A 11 -4.68 -9.37 3.71
CA ILE A 11 -4.46 -7.99 4.15
C ILE A 11 -4.16 -8.00 5.64
N GLU A 12 -2.98 -7.53 6.03
CA GLU A 12 -2.53 -7.52 7.43
C GLU A 12 -2.81 -6.17 8.11
N ARG A 13 -2.62 -5.07 7.38
CA ARG A 13 -2.72 -3.70 7.93
C ARG A 13 -3.03 -2.70 6.84
N ILE A 14 -3.72 -1.63 7.23
CA ILE A 14 -3.98 -0.47 6.39
C ILE A 14 -3.56 0.78 7.17
N LEU A 15 -2.76 1.65 6.54
CA LEU A 15 -2.45 2.98 7.03
C LEU A 15 -3.25 3.99 6.20
N VAL A 16 -4.16 4.68 6.86
CA VAL A 16 -4.96 5.78 6.30
C VAL A 16 -4.75 7.03 7.15
N ASP A 17 -5.13 8.18 6.61
CA ASP A 17 -5.06 9.46 7.33
C ASP A 17 -3.66 9.69 7.96
N ALA A 18 -2.59 9.43 7.17
CA ALA A 18 -1.22 9.58 7.62
C ALA A 18 -0.93 11.06 7.99
N CYS A 19 -0.59 11.30 9.25
CA CYS A 19 -0.20 12.63 9.68
C CYS A 19 1.10 13.07 9.01
N ILE A 20 1.04 14.13 8.21
CA ILE A 20 2.19 14.66 7.48
C ILE A 20 2.68 15.95 8.14
N ASP A 21 3.95 15.94 8.56
CA ASP A 21 4.65 17.15 8.98
C ASP A 21 4.95 17.99 7.72
N GLN A 22 4.24 19.10 7.57
CA GLN A 22 4.42 20.01 6.43
C GLN A 22 5.78 20.72 6.44
N ALA A 23 6.49 20.77 7.57
CA ALA A 23 7.85 21.30 7.60
C ALA A 23 8.86 20.34 6.98
N ALA A 24 8.67 19.05 7.19
CA ALA A 24 9.49 18.00 6.59
C ALA A 24 9.07 17.67 5.14
N CYS A 25 7.77 17.76 4.85
CA CYS A 25 7.14 17.36 3.60
C CYS A 25 6.25 18.46 3.01
N PRO A 26 6.83 19.58 2.55
CA PRO A 26 6.04 20.70 2.03
C PRO A 26 5.14 20.28 0.86
N GLY A 27 3.83 20.50 1.00
CA GLY A 27 2.85 20.18 -0.04
C GLY A 27 2.45 18.71 -0.16
N ALA A 28 3.01 17.82 0.66
CA ALA A 28 2.55 16.44 0.71
C ALA A 28 1.14 16.36 1.30
N THR A 29 0.36 15.43 0.81
CA THR A 29 -1.01 15.16 1.29
C THR A 29 -1.07 13.79 1.97
N GLU A 30 -2.03 13.60 2.86
CA GLU A 30 -2.28 12.32 3.53
C GLU A 30 -2.49 11.20 2.51
N GLY A 31 -3.30 11.46 1.49
CA GLY A 31 -3.64 10.47 0.46
C GLY A 31 -2.47 9.97 -0.38
N GLN A 32 -1.36 10.69 -0.43
CA GLN A 32 -0.13 10.24 -1.09
C GLN A 32 0.72 9.31 -0.22
N ASN A 33 0.38 9.20 1.06
CA ASN A 33 1.14 8.46 2.07
C ASN A 33 0.35 7.28 2.66
N GLU A 34 -0.77 6.93 2.06
CA GLU A 34 -1.54 5.74 2.44
C GLU A 34 -0.81 4.47 2.02
N MET A 35 -0.93 3.41 2.83
CA MET A 35 -0.24 2.15 2.59
C MET A 35 -1.10 0.96 2.99
N VAL A 36 -0.90 -0.15 2.28
CA VAL A 36 -1.52 -1.44 2.61
C VAL A 36 -0.45 -2.50 2.75
N SER A 37 -0.37 -3.13 3.91
CA SER A 37 0.47 -4.31 4.12
C SER A 37 -0.37 -5.56 3.94
N PHE A 38 0.12 -6.48 3.13
CA PHE A 38 -0.51 -7.77 2.91
C PHE A 38 0.54 -8.87 2.75
N ARG A 39 0.10 -10.11 2.82
CA ARG A 39 0.92 -11.30 2.59
C ARG A 39 0.45 -12.03 1.35
N THR A 40 1.40 -12.47 0.52
CA THR A 40 1.09 -13.32 -0.64
C THR A 40 0.83 -14.77 -0.20
N GLY A 41 0.00 -15.46 -0.96
CA GLY A 41 -0.31 -16.87 -0.77
C GLY A 41 0.81 -17.83 -1.22
N PRO A 42 0.48 -19.09 -1.48
CA PRO A 42 1.47 -20.14 -1.76
C PRO A 42 2.04 -20.11 -3.17
N GLN A 43 1.64 -19.18 -4.00
CA GLN A 43 2.12 -19.06 -5.39
C GLN A 43 2.90 -17.77 -5.61
N VAL A 44 3.76 -17.77 -6.64
CA VAL A 44 4.41 -16.53 -7.10
C VAL A 44 3.34 -15.57 -7.60
N THR A 45 3.42 -14.31 -7.18
CA THR A 45 2.47 -13.27 -7.54
C THR A 45 3.15 -12.28 -8.49
N ALA A 46 2.65 -12.16 -9.72
CA ALA A 46 3.13 -11.12 -10.63
C ALA A 46 2.44 -9.79 -10.34
N LEU A 47 3.17 -8.69 -10.43
CA LEU A 47 2.63 -7.34 -10.21
C LEU A 47 1.50 -7.00 -11.17
N THR A 48 1.57 -7.49 -12.40
CA THR A 48 0.53 -7.30 -13.44
C THR A 48 -0.80 -7.95 -13.11
N ASP A 49 -0.78 -8.90 -12.20
CA ASP A 49 -1.95 -9.71 -11.82
C ASP A 49 -2.62 -9.21 -10.54
N LEU A 50 -2.02 -8.21 -9.90
CA LEU A 50 -2.59 -7.56 -8.72
C LEU A 50 -3.48 -6.39 -9.11
N VAL A 51 -4.64 -6.31 -8.50
CA VAL A 51 -5.60 -5.21 -8.65
C VAL A 51 -6.16 -4.86 -7.27
N ALA A 52 -6.38 -3.57 -7.06
CA ALA A 52 -7.11 -3.10 -5.87
C ALA A 52 -8.41 -2.42 -6.30
N ASP A 53 -9.50 -2.74 -5.59
CA ASP A 53 -10.73 -1.95 -5.60
C ASP A 53 -10.73 -1.10 -4.33
N TRP A 54 -10.55 0.20 -4.54
CA TRP A 54 -10.38 1.16 -3.47
C TRP A 54 -11.73 1.73 -3.04
N PRO A 55 -11.91 2.10 -1.76
CA PRO A 55 -13.11 2.81 -1.30
C PRO A 55 -13.36 4.12 -2.02
N ASN A 56 -12.28 4.75 -2.50
CA ASN A 56 -12.33 6.01 -3.23
C ASN A 56 -11.27 6.02 -4.32
N ASN A 57 -11.59 6.61 -5.47
CA ASN A 57 -10.71 6.71 -6.62
C ASN A 57 -10.37 5.37 -7.28
N SER A 58 -9.94 5.45 -8.52
CA SER A 58 -9.67 4.26 -9.34
C SER A 58 -8.29 3.68 -9.06
N TRP A 59 -8.17 2.38 -9.28
CA TRP A 59 -6.88 1.71 -9.41
C TRP A 59 -6.12 2.23 -10.63
N ASN A 60 -4.87 2.65 -10.44
CA ASN A 60 -4.02 3.21 -11.49
C ASN A 60 -2.93 2.24 -11.97
N GLY A 61 -2.97 0.99 -11.51
CA GLY A 61 -1.93 0.02 -11.78
C GLY A 61 -0.67 0.23 -10.94
N LEU A 62 0.21 -0.75 -10.97
CA LEU A 62 1.52 -0.70 -10.31
C LEU A 62 2.58 -0.19 -11.27
N VAL A 63 3.56 0.51 -10.72
CA VAL A 63 4.73 1.00 -11.44
C VAL A 63 5.99 0.51 -10.75
N GLN A 64 6.98 0.14 -11.55
CA GLN A 64 8.33 -0.21 -11.11
C GLN A 64 9.31 0.38 -12.12
N ASP A 65 9.99 1.45 -11.73
CA ASP A 65 10.89 2.22 -12.58
C ASP A 65 12.03 2.88 -11.79
N GLY A 66 12.76 3.80 -12.40
CA GLY A 66 13.84 4.54 -11.74
C GLY A 66 13.36 5.41 -10.57
N THR A 67 12.12 5.88 -10.58
CA THR A 67 11.53 6.66 -9.49
C THR A 67 11.30 5.76 -8.28
N THR A 68 10.66 4.62 -8.48
CA THR A 68 10.38 3.66 -7.39
C THR A 68 11.66 3.08 -6.81
N ALA A 69 12.67 2.80 -7.65
CA ALA A 69 14.00 2.36 -7.20
C ALA A 69 14.68 3.43 -6.31
N THR A 70 14.55 4.70 -6.68
CA THR A 70 15.08 5.82 -5.88
C THR A 70 14.35 5.93 -4.54
N LEU A 71 13.03 5.88 -4.53
CA LEU A 71 12.22 5.90 -3.31
C LEU A 71 12.59 4.73 -2.37
N THR A 72 12.69 3.53 -2.92
CA THR A 72 13.09 2.33 -2.17
C THR A 72 14.48 2.50 -1.55
N SER A 73 15.43 3.07 -2.28
CA SER A 73 16.79 3.37 -1.78
C SER A 73 16.76 4.38 -0.63
N ILE A 74 15.98 5.47 -0.76
CA ILE A 74 15.84 6.50 0.29
C ILE A 74 15.22 5.89 1.55
N LEU A 75 14.17 5.09 1.40
CA LEU A 75 13.51 4.43 2.53
C LEU A 75 14.43 3.42 3.21
N ASN A 76 15.21 2.64 2.45
CA ASN A 76 16.21 1.74 3.00
C ASN A 76 17.28 2.48 3.82
N ALA A 77 17.66 3.69 3.41
CA ALA A 77 18.62 4.51 4.16
C ALA A 77 18.11 4.94 5.55
N THR A 78 16.80 4.82 5.82
CA THR A 78 16.23 5.08 7.15
C THR A 78 16.29 3.89 8.08
N ILE A 79 16.58 2.67 7.56
CA ILE A 79 16.58 1.43 8.34
C ILE A 79 17.87 1.36 9.15
N THR A 80 17.72 1.25 10.47
CA THR A 80 18.85 1.09 11.41
C THR A 80 18.96 -0.33 11.97
N ALA A 81 17.91 -1.14 11.78
CA ALA A 81 17.88 -2.55 12.13
C ALA A 81 18.34 -3.44 10.95
N CYS A 82 18.05 -4.74 10.98
CA CYS A 82 18.52 -5.71 9.98
C CYS A 82 17.52 -5.93 8.83
N GLY A 83 16.43 -5.16 8.76
CA GLY A 83 15.40 -5.28 7.73
C GLY A 83 15.83 -4.72 6.38
N LEU A 84 15.03 -5.01 5.36
CA LEU A 84 15.28 -4.56 3.99
C LEU A 84 13.96 -4.37 3.24
N LEU A 85 13.86 -3.26 2.51
CA LEU A 85 12.81 -3.03 1.51
C LEU A 85 13.36 -3.42 0.13
N VAL A 86 12.62 -4.25 -0.60
CA VAL A 86 13.05 -4.79 -1.91
C VAL A 86 11.93 -4.58 -2.92
N GLU A 87 12.25 -4.00 -4.07
CA GLU A 87 11.32 -4.08 -5.19
C GLU A 87 11.31 -5.51 -5.76
N PRO A 88 10.14 -6.04 -6.17
CA PRO A 88 10.06 -7.39 -6.70
C PRO A 88 10.92 -7.59 -7.95
N PRO A 89 11.94 -8.45 -7.94
CA PRO A 89 12.79 -8.68 -9.11
C PRO A 89 11.97 -9.18 -10.29
N GLY A 90 12.07 -8.49 -11.44
CA GLY A 90 11.29 -8.82 -12.61
C GLY A 90 9.76 -8.72 -12.42
N GLY A 91 9.30 -7.96 -11.44
CA GLY A 91 7.88 -7.83 -11.13
C GLY A 91 7.24 -9.06 -10.49
N LEU A 92 8.04 -9.96 -9.91
CA LEU A 92 7.58 -11.22 -9.32
C LEU A 92 7.80 -11.24 -7.80
N ILE A 93 6.74 -11.48 -7.04
CA ILE A 93 6.78 -11.59 -5.57
C ILE A 93 6.77 -13.08 -5.20
N PRO A 94 7.75 -13.55 -4.41
CA PRO A 94 7.77 -14.95 -3.96
C PRO A 94 6.57 -15.33 -3.07
N PRO A 95 6.24 -16.62 -2.99
CA PRO A 95 5.19 -17.11 -2.09
C PRO A 95 5.43 -16.75 -0.63
N GLY A 96 4.36 -16.41 0.09
CA GLY A 96 4.38 -16.12 1.52
C GLY A 96 5.09 -14.83 1.91
N SER A 97 5.41 -13.99 0.91
CA SER A 97 6.10 -12.72 1.15
C SER A 97 5.19 -11.69 1.80
N ARG A 98 5.78 -10.88 2.68
CA ARG A 98 5.13 -9.65 3.13
C ARG A 98 5.35 -8.56 2.10
N VAL A 99 4.28 -7.86 1.76
CA VAL A 99 4.26 -6.80 0.77
C VAL A 99 3.74 -5.53 1.40
N LEU A 100 4.32 -4.40 1.03
CA LEU A 100 3.82 -3.08 1.34
C LEU A 100 3.48 -2.37 0.02
N LEU A 101 2.20 -2.16 -0.21
CA LEU A 101 1.68 -1.35 -1.31
C LEU A 101 1.56 0.10 -0.85
N VAL A 102 2.32 0.96 -1.49
CA VAL A 102 2.23 2.42 -1.33
C VAL A 102 1.31 2.97 -2.41
N THR A 103 0.34 3.78 -2.04
CA THR A 103 -0.73 4.24 -2.95
C THR A 103 -0.25 5.28 -3.97
N SER A 104 0.95 5.85 -3.81
CA SER A 104 1.48 6.85 -4.74
C SER A 104 3.01 6.89 -4.74
N THR A 105 3.61 7.08 -5.91
CA THR A 105 5.04 7.42 -6.03
C THR A 105 5.37 8.85 -5.57
N ALA A 106 4.37 9.66 -5.26
CA ALA A 106 4.54 11.01 -4.70
C ALA A 106 4.58 11.01 -3.16
N MET A 107 4.71 9.85 -2.52
CA MET A 107 4.84 9.75 -1.07
C MET A 107 6.02 10.58 -0.53
N CYS A 108 5.85 11.15 0.65
CA CYS A 108 6.95 11.77 1.35
C CYS A 108 7.75 10.73 2.16
N THR A 109 8.96 10.44 1.74
CA THR A 109 9.83 9.46 2.39
C THR A 109 10.26 9.88 3.80
N GLN A 110 10.36 11.18 4.07
CA GLN A 110 10.75 11.72 5.38
C GLN A 110 9.65 11.52 6.44
N ALA A 111 8.39 11.48 6.02
CA ALA A 111 7.26 11.20 6.91
C ALA A 111 7.13 9.71 7.26
N ASN A 112 7.80 8.84 6.51
CA ASN A 112 7.61 7.38 6.57
C ASN A 112 8.93 6.63 6.79
N PRO A 113 9.69 6.88 7.90
CA PRO A 113 10.93 6.17 8.16
C PRO A 113 10.68 4.71 8.61
N PHE A 114 11.51 3.79 8.16
CA PHE A 114 11.46 2.36 8.52
C PHE A 114 12.55 1.97 9.53
N THR A 115 12.87 2.84 10.49
CA THR A 115 14.02 2.72 11.39
C THR A 115 14.17 1.36 12.08
N ASN A 116 13.08 0.77 12.51
CA ASN A 116 13.08 -0.48 13.28
C ASN A 116 12.68 -1.72 12.46
N LEU A 117 12.74 -1.62 11.12
CA LEU A 117 12.41 -2.77 10.28
C LEU A 117 13.43 -3.89 10.47
N THR A 118 12.93 -5.10 10.78
CA THR A 118 13.76 -6.30 11.00
C THR A 118 13.57 -7.36 9.93
N ASP A 119 12.46 -7.28 9.18
CA ASP A 119 12.09 -8.23 8.14
C ASP A 119 12.43 -7.71 6.74
N THR A 120 12.47 -8.62 5.76
CA THR A 120 12.42 -8.23 4.35
C THR A 120 10.98 -8.03 3.93
N ILE A 121 10.68 -6.85 3.35
CA ILE A 121 9.37 -6.50 2.82
C ILE A 121 9.50 -6.15 1.34
N TYR A 122 8.64 -6.72 0.50
CA TYR A 122 8.51 -6.32 -0.89
C TYR A 122 7.74 -5.01 -0.98
N LEU A 123 8.39 -3.97 -1.51
CA LEU A 123 7.81 -2.65 -1.65
C LEU A 123 7.30 -2.47 -3.08
N ILE A 124 6.04 -2.12 -3.22
CA ILE A 124 5.39 -1.87 -4.51
C ILE A 124 4.65 -0.55 -4.48
N PHE A 125 4.57 0.11 -5.63
CA PHE A 125 3.98 1.43 -5.73
C PHE A 125 2.85 1.46 -6.76
N GLN A 126 1.74 2.07 -6.40
CA GLN A 126 0.74 2.44 -7.39
C GLN A 126 1.23 3.68 -8.17
N ALA A 127 0.90 3.73 -9.46
CA ALA A 127 1.17 4.89 -10.27
C ALA A 127 0.50 6.15 -9.69
N PRO A 128 1.16 7.31 -9.72
CA PRO A 128 0.60 8.53 -9.15
C PRO A 128 -0.68 8.92 -9.89
N GLY A 129 -1.70 9.35 -9.17
CA GLY A 129 -2.97 9.72 -9.79
C GLY A 129 -3.89 10.50 -8.90
N ASN A 130 -3.81 10.35 -7.59
CA ASN A 130 -4.78 10.97 -6.72
C ASN A 130 -4.16 11.51 -5.43
N ILE A 131 -4.11 12.85 -5.36
CA ILE A 131 -3.62 13.54 -4.17
C ILE A 131 -4.60 13.45 -2.99
N SER A 132 -5.89 13.17 -3.26
CA SER A 132 -6.94 13.02 -2.24
C SER A 132 -6.99 11.61 -1.63
N GLY A 133 -6.12 10.70 -2.10
CA GLY A 133 -6.02 9.34 -1.58
C GLY A 133 -7.07 8.36 -2.07
N HIS A 134 -6.90 7.12 -1.65
CA HIS A 134 -7.76 5.99 -1.99
C HIS A 134 -8.72 5.61 -0.86
N PHE A 135 -8.47 6.11 0.35
CA PHE A 135 -9.37 5.99 1.48
C PHE A 135 -10.02 7.36 1.72
N ALA A 136 -11.34 7.45 1.53
CA ALA A 136 -12.07 8.70 1.73
C ALA A 136 -11.89 9.21 3.16
N ASN A 137 -11.62 10.50 3.33
CA ASN A 137 -11.59 11.14 4.63
C ASN A 137 -12.98 11.04 5.28
N HIS A 138 -13.04 10.51 6.51
CA HIS A 138 -14.30 10.31 7.23
C HIS A 138 -15.02 11.63 7.55
N ASN A 139 -14.29 12.75 7.66
CA ASN A 139 -14.88 14.08 7.91
C ASN A 139 -15.50 14.69 6.65
N ASN A 140 -15.11 14.26 5.48
CA ASN A 140 -15.64 14.77 4.21
C ASN A 140 -16.82 13.94 3.69
N GLY A 141 -17.32 13.01 4.53
CA GLY A 141 -18.48 12.20 4.18
C GLY A 141 -18.34 11.62 2.79
N GLY A 142 -17.23 10.87 2.53
CA GLY A 142 -17.01 10.35 1.19
C GLY A 142 -18.32 10.04 0.48
N THR A 143 -18.41 9.86 -0.75
CA THR A 143 -19.58 9.80 -1.68
C THR A 143 -20.87 9.11 -1.18
N ILE A 144 -20.93 8.70 0.06
CA ILE A 144 -22.17 8.25 0.73
C ILE A 144 -22.81 9.46 1.42
N SER A 145 -23.54 10.22 0.65
CA SER A 145 -24.46 11.24 1.19
C SER A 145 -25.89 10.76 0.96
N PRO A 146 -26.77 10.73 1.98
CA PRO A 146 -26.45 11.07 3.37
C PRO A 146 -26.00 9.84 4.17
N VAL A 147 -24.89 9.95 4.89
CA VAL A 147 -24.58 9.00 5.95
C VAL A 147 -25.66 9.14 7.02
N PRO A 148 -26.43 8.10 7.34
CA PRO A 148 -27.40 8.18 8.43
C PRO A 148 -26.70 8.62 9.71
N THR A 149 -27.30 9.55 10.45
CA THR A 149 -26.72 10.05 11.69
C THR A 149 -26.38 8.88 12.62
N GLY A 150 -25.10 8.70 12.93
CA GLY A 150 -24.61 7.60 13.76
C GLY A 150 -24.10 6.36 13.01
N ALA A 151 -24.13 6.33 11.69
CA ALA A 151 -23.51 5.26 10.91
C ALA A 151 -22.08 5.68 10.49
N SER A 152 -21.10 4.81 10.73
CA SER A 152 -19.77 4.94 10.12
C SER A 152 -19.89 4.56 8.64
N ALA A 153 -19.37 5.39 7.74
CA ALA A 153 -19.17 4.98 6.36
C ALA A 153 -18.15 3.84 6.34
N LEU A 154 -18.56 2.67 5.87
CA LEU A 154 -17.61 1.58 5.66
C LEU A 154 -16.67 1.96 4.51
N ARG A 155 -15.39 1.77 4.73
CA ARG A 155 -14.35 1.93 3.73
C ARG A 155 -13.82 0.54 3.43
N THR A 156 -14.26 -0.03 2.33
CA THR A 156 -13.90 -1.39 1.97
C THR A 156 -12.82 -1.37 0.91
N LEU A 157 -11.68 -1.96 1.23
CA LEU A 157 -10.62 -2.29 0.28
C LEU A 157 -10.77 -3.75 -0.13
N VAL A 158 -10.69 -4.02 -1.44
CA VAL A 158 -10.56 -5.38 -1.96
C VAL A 158 -9.23 -5.47 -2.72
N LEU A 159 -8.35 -6.38 -2.32
CA LEU A 159 -7.18 -6.78 -3.11
C LEU A 159 -7.51 -8.07 -3.86
N MET A 160 -7.20 -8.11 -5.15
CA MET A 160 -7.48 -9.25 -6.03
C MET A 160 -6.22 -9.74 -6.71
N TYR A 161 -6.15 -11.07 -6.87
CA TYR A 161 -5.20 -11.76 -7.72
C TYR A 161 -5.96 -12.36 -8.91
N LEU A 162 -5.78 -11.74 -10.09
CA LEU A 162 -6.59 -12.00 -11.28
C LEU A 162 -6.57 -13.47 -11.77
N PRO A 163 -5.43 -14.18 -11.81
CA PRO A 163 -5.37 -15.52 -12.37
C PRO A 163 -6.32 -16.53 -11.73
N THR A 164 -6.65 -16.32 -10.45
CA THR A 164 -7.53 -17.22 -9.68
C THR A 164 -8.82 -16.56 -9.24
N ASN A 165 -9.02 -15.27 -9.54
CA ASN A 165 -10.09 -14.44 -8.98
C ASN A 165 -10.17 -14.52 -7.45
N CYS A 166 -9.02 -14.77 -6.82
CA CYS A 166 -8.94 -14.80 -5.38
C CYS A 166 -8.75 -13.39 -4.84
N SER A 167 -9.48 -13.05 -3.79
CA SER A 167 -9.42 -11.72 -3.18
C SER A 167 -9.44 -11.80 -1.68
N ASP A 168 -8.93 -10.74 -1.04
CA ASP A 168 -9.13 -10.46 0.37
C ASP A 168 -9.71 -9.07 0.54
N THR A 169 -10.48 -8.89 1.62
CA THR A 169 -11.28 -7.68 1.86
C THR A 169 -11.06 -7.19 3.29
N ALA A 170 -10.82 -5.89 3.43
CA ALA A 170 -10.65 -5.24 4.72
C ALA A 170 -11.40 -3.90 4.79
#